data_0af43602a35dc262bdc8ea1b37986690
#
_entry.id   0af43602a35dc262bdc8ea1b37986690
#
_cell.length_a   1.000
_cell.length_b   1.000
_cell.length_c   1.000
_cell.angle_alpha   90.00
_cell.angle_beta   90.00
_cell.angle_gamma   90.00
#
_symmetry.space_group_name_H-M   'P 1'
#
loop_
_entity.id
_entity.type
_entity.pdbx_description
1 polymer ?
#
loop_
_entity_poly.entity_id
_entity_poly.type
_entity_poly.pdbx_seq_one_letter_code
_entity_poly.pdbx_strand_id
1 'polypeptide(L)'
;LYAESINFIINDEEISSERAKVKFFIEQDSITHPAVTFKYAKSIKTLTLTRGDDGISAAPFYNSYHRLDMYPQSMIWKLGDPIINFEPLPLASDNRAQFASLNFFDQRIFDDLTGNTGNPLVKIKNFTIEYGGTEFPVTALANYFRKTVQDIQFLLFKLTEYGFINYDDDRKLVSCSEKLFNYIETVSYTHLTLPTRYR
;
A
#
# COMPACT_ATOMS: atom_id res chain seq x y z
N LEU A 1 9.98 3.71 -15.56
CA LEU A 1 9.55 2.54 -14.81
C LEU A 1 10.75 1.88 -14.15
N TYR A 2 10.63 1.55 -12.89
CA TYR A 2 11.52 0.68 -12.12
C TYR A 2 10.74 -0.52 -11.61
N ALA A 3 11.30 -1.71 -11.69
CA ALA A 3 10.73 -2.92 -11.13
C ALA A 3 11.84 -3.72 -10.44
N GLU A 4 11.54 -4.27 -9.27
CA GLU A 4 12.43 -5.05 -8.43
C GLU A 4 11.70 -6.30 -7.95
N SER A 5 12.34 -7.46 -8.04
CA SER A 5 11.84 -8.74 -7.56
C SER A 5 13.02 -9.67 -7.25
N ILE A 6 12.79 -10.66 -6.39
CA ILE A 6 13.74 -11.75 -6.14
C ILE A 6 13.93 -12.60 -7.40
N ASN A 7 12.87 -12.76 -8.19
CA ASN A 7 12.90 -13.61 -9.37
C ASN A 7 12.13 -12.99 -10.54
N PHE A 8 12.86 -12.77 -11.67
CA PHE A 8 12.27 -12.47 -12.96
C PHE A 8 12.50 -13.64 -13.92
N ILE A 9 11.46 -14.05 -14.59
CA ILE A 9 11.49 -15.00 -15.69
C ILE A 9 11.57 -14.17 -16.98
N ILE A 10 12.61 -14.38 -17.77
CA ILE A 10 12.82 -13.68 -19.04
C ILE A 10 12.92 -14.71 -20.15
N ASN A 11 12.05 -14.64 -21.13
CA ASN A 11 12.08 -15.44 -22.34
C ASN A 11 11.96 -14.54 -23.58
N ASP A 12 11.84 -15.12 -24.75
CA ASP A 12 11.82 -14.36 -26.02
C ASP A 12 10.55 -13.50 -26.15
N GLU A 13 9.42 -13.92 -25.56
CA GLU A 13 8.12 -13.29 -25.71
C GLU A 13 7.81 -12.29 -24.56
N GLU A 14 8.24 -12.62 -23.34
CA GLU A 14 7.84 -11.85 -22.16
C GLU A 14 8.91 -11.75 -21.07
N ILE A 15 8.71 -10.78 -20.18
CA ILE A 15 9.38 -10.68 -18.88
C ILE A 15 8.29 -10.75 -17.83
N SER A 16 8.38 -11.68 -16.88
CA SER A 16 7.36 -11.85 -15.84
C SER A 16 7.96 -12.06 -14.46
N SER A 17 7.17 -11.74 -13.45
CA SER A 17 7.44 -12.03 -12.05
C SER A 17 6.12 -12.12 -11.28
N GLU A 18 6.02 -13.07 -10.37
CA GLU A 18 4.83 -13.21 -9.52
C GLU A 18 4.72 -12.14 -8.44
N ARG A 19 5.86 -11.57 -8.05
CA ARG A 19 5.92 -10.60 -6.95
C ARG A 19 7.00 -9.56 -7.22
N ALA A 20 6.61 -8.45 -7.83
CA ALA A 20 7.51 -7.35 -8.14
C ALA A 20 7.07 -6.05 -7.44
N LYS A 21 8.00 -5.38 -6.79
CA LYS A 21 7.86 -3.98 -6.39
C LYS A 21 8.01 -3.11 -7.62
N VAL A 22 7.08 -2.18 -7.82
CA VAL A 22 7.10 -1.32 -9.02
C VAL A 22 7.03 0.16 -8.64
N LYS A 23 7.67 0.98 -9.47
CA LYS A 23 7.62 2.43 -9.39
C LYS A 23 7.60 3.03 -10.79
N PHE A 24 6.51 3.73 -11.10
CA PHE A 24 6.38 4.57 -12.28
C PHE A 24 6.75 5.99 -11.92
N PHE A 25 7.60 6.62 -12.70
CA PHE A 25 7.95 8.01 -12.52
C PHE A 25 7.09 8.87 -13.44
N ILE A 26 6.50 9.91 -12.87
CA ILE A 26 5.70 10.94 -13.54
C ILE A 26 6.36 12.27 -13.15
N GLU A 27 7.31 12.74 -13.93
CA GLU A 27 8.14 13.90 -13.58
C GLU A 27 8.83 13.74 -12.22
N GLN A 28 8.42 14.52 -11.21
CA GLN A 28 8.94 14.42 -9.83
C GLN A 28 8.12 13.48 -8.94
N ASP A 29 6.96 13.05 -9.43
CA ASP A 29 6.02 12.16 -8.75
C ASP A 29 6.15 10.71 -9.19
N SER A 30 5.36 9.84 -8.57
CA SER A 30 5.38 8.42 -8.90
C SER A 30 4.07 7.70 -8.55
N ILE A 31 3.83 6.60 -9.27
CA ILE A 31 2.88 5.57 -8.88
C ILE A 31 3.69 4.36 -8.41
N THR A 32 3.43 3.88 -7.19
CA THR A 32 4.16 2.78 -6.59
C THR A 32 3.24 1.67 -6.12
N HIS A 33 3.75 0.43 -6.14
CA HIS A 33 3.10 -0.71 -5.50
C HIS A 33 4.16 -1.66 -4.94
N PRO A 34 3.97 -2.21 -3.71
CA PRO A 34 4.99 -3.02 -3.05
C PRO A 34 5.16 -4.42 -3.65
N ALA A 35 4.10 -5.03 -4.20
CA ALA A 35 4.16 -6.38 -4.74
C ALA A 35 3.01 -6.64 -5.72
N VAL A 36 3.30 -6.68 -7.00
CA VAL A 36 2.34 -7.03 -8.08
C VAL A 36 2.83 -8.25 -8.85
N THR A 37 1.92 -8.96 -9.49
CA THR A 37 2.26 -9.83 -10.61
C THR A 37 2.61 -8.94 -11.79
N PHE A 38 3.86 -9.04 -12.23
CA PHE A 38 4.43 -8.25 -13.33
C PHE A 38 4.49 -9.07 -14.59
N LYS A 39 3.96 -8.55 -15.69
CA LYS A 39 4.05 -9.17 -17.00
C LYS A 39 4.28 -8.11 -18.08
N TYR A 40 5.38 -8.22 -18.79
CA TYR A 40 5.71 -7.38 -19.95
C TYR A 40 5.79 -8.22 -21.23
N ALA A 41 4.83 -8.03 -22.11
CA ALA A 41 4.79 -8.67 -23.43
C ALA A 41 5.64 -7.86 -24.44
N LYS A 42 6.77 -8.42 -24.89
CA LYS A 42 7.75 -7.74 -25.72
C LYS A 42 7.23 -7.37 -27.10
N SER A 43 6.48 -8.26 -27.74
CA SER A 43 5.97 -8.10 -29.12
C SER A 43 5.02 -6.90 -29.25
N ILE A 44 4.14 -6.72 -28.28
CA ILE A 44 3.12 -5.64 -28.26
C ILE A 44 3.53 -4.48 -27.34
N LYS A 45 4.70 -4.55 -26.70
CA LYS A 45 5.23 -3.56 -25.75
C LYS A 45 4.26 -3.19 -24.65
N THR A 46 3.50 -4.17 -24.15
CA THR A 46 2.47 -3.95 -23.15
C THR A 46 2.91 -4.51 -21.79
N LEU A 47 2.82 -3.67 -20.79
CA LEU A 47 3.01 -4.01 -19.39
C LEU A 47 1.65 -4.21 -18.73
N THR A 48 1.49 -5.35 -18.06
CA THR A 48 0.35 -5.65 -17.20
C THR A 48 0.84 -5.86 -15.78
N LEU A 49 0.24 -5.15 -14.85
CA LEU A 49 0.50 -5.30 -13.42
C LEU A 49 -0.80 -5.71 -12.74
N THR A 50 -0.81 -6.85 -12.10
CA THR A 50 -1.99 -7.38 -11.43
C THR A 50 -1.76 -7.38 -9.92
N ARG A 51 -2.69 -6.78 -9.20
CA ARG A 51 -2.73 -6.78 -7.74
C ARG A 51 -3.25 -8.12 -7.24
N GLY A 52 -2.71 -8.62 -6.14
CA GLY A 52 -3.22 -9.81 -5.47
C GLY A 52 -4.38 -9.49 -4.51
N ASP A 53 -4.94 -10.53 -3.93
CA ASP A 53 -6.12 -10.45 -3.06
C ASP A 53 -5.77 -10.51 -1.57
N ASP A 54 -4.50 -10.77 -1.23
CA ASP A 54 -4.06 -10.94 0.15
C ASP A 54 -2.67 -10.35 0.44
N GLY A 55 -2.41 -10.07 1.70
CA GLY A 55 -1.13 -9.63 2.22
C GLY A 55 -0.59 -8.38 1.53
N ILE A 56 0.71 -8.36 1.23
CA ILE A 56 1.38 -7.19 0.62
C ILE A 56 0.89 -6.94 -0.81
N SER A 57 0.47 -7.99 -1.53
CA SER A 57 -0.03 -7.85 -2.90
C SER A 57 -1.42 -7.22 -2.99
N ALA A 58 -2.19 -7.23 -1.90
CA ALA A 58 -3.48 -6.55 -1.80
C ALA A 58 -3.37 -5.04 -1.51
N ALA A 59 -2.16 -4.51 -1.29
CA ALA A 59 -1.93 -3.09 -1.09
C ALA A 59 -2.46 -2.25 -2.26
N PRO A 60 -2.82 -0.98 -2.04
CA PRO A 60 -3.16 -0.08 -3.13
C PRO A 60 -1.94 0.33 -3.95
N PHE A 61 -2.16 0.73 -5.20
CA PHE A 61 -1.21 1.58 -5.90
C PHE A 61 -1.26 2.99 -5.30
N TYR A 62 -0.14 3.46 -4.80
CA TYR A 62 -0.03 4.83 -4.31
C TYR A 62 0.38 5.77 -5.42
N ASN A 63 -0.42 6.81 -5.67
CA ASN A 63 -0.14 7.88 -6.63
C ASN A 63 0.21 9.16 -5.87
N SER A 64 1.49 9.56 -5.90
CA SER A 64 1.94 10.75 -5.17
C SER A 64 1.47 12.05 -5.79
N TYR A 65 1.32 12.11 -7.13
CA TYR A 65 0.85 13.31 -7.85
C TYR A 65 -0.56 13.73 -7.43
N HIS A 66 -1.48 12.77 -7.34
CA HIS A 66 -2.85 13.04 -6.91
C HIS A 66 -3.09 12.78 -5.42
N ARG A 67 -2.10 12.24 -4.70
CA ARG A 67 -2.20 11.82 -3.29
C ARG A 67 -3.39 10.88 -3.07
N LEU A 68 -3.45 9.82 -3.90
CA LEU A 68 -4.52 8.83 -3.92
C LEU A 68 -3.96 7.43 -3.72
N ASP A 69 -4.72 6.63 -2.97
CA ASP A 69 -4.66 5.18 -3.02
C ASP A 69 -5.61 4.67 -4.11
N MET A 70 -5.12 3.83 -4.98
CA MET A 70 -5.86 3.28 -6.11
C MET A 70 -5.94 1.76 -5.98
N TYR A 71 -7.15 1.21 -6.12
CA TYR A 71 -7.44 -0.22 -5.95
C TYR A 71 -7.97 -0.87 -7.24
N PRO A 72 -7.33 -0.67 -8.43
CA PRO A 72 -7.67 -1.45 -9.59
C PRO A 72 -7.20 -2.90 -9.40
N GLN A 73 -7.83 -3.84 -10.05
CA GLN A 73 -7.37 -5.22 -10.08
C GLN A 73 -6.13 -5.36 -10.97
N SER A 74 -6.15 -4.71 -12.12
CA SER A 74 -5.00 -4.64 -12.99
C SER A 74 -4.77 -3.26 -13.57
N MET A 75 -3.51 -2.96 -13.86
CA MET A 75 -3.05 -1.78 -14.55
C MET A 75 -2.34 -2.22 -15.83
N ILE A 76 -2.81 -1.70 -16.97
CA ILE A 76 -2.27 -2.03 -18.29
C ILE A 76 -1.72 -0.78 -18.95
N TRP A 77 -0.47 -0.84 -19.35
CA TRP A 77 0.21 0.25 -20.02
C TRP A 77 0.96 -0.23 -21.24
N LYS A 78 0.62 0.30 -22.39
CA LYS A 78 1.41 0.13 -23.61
C LYS A 78 2.54 1.16 -23.59
N LEU A 79 3.78 0.69 -23.57
CA LEU A 79 4.95 1.57 -23.47
C LEU A 79 5.00 2.56 -24.63
N GLY A 80 5.06 3.84 -24.28
CA GLY A 80 5.03 4.94 -25.24
C GLY A 80 3.66 5.61 -25.39
N ASP A 81 2.58 4.99 -24.89
CA ASP A 81 1.27 5.65 -24.83
C ASP A 81 1.18 6.57 -23.62
N PRO A 82 0.51 7.73 -23.72
CA PRO A 82 0.33 8.65 -22.60
C PRO A 82 -0.75 8.18 -21.61
N ILE A 83 -1.46 7.08 -21.89
CA ILE A 83 -2.61 6.60 -21.13
C ILE A 83 -2.26 5.28 -20.45
N ILE A 84 -2.58 5.19 -19.18
CA ILE A 84 -2.58 3.95 -18.40
C ILE A 84 -4.03 3.52 -18.18
N ASN A 85 -4.35 2.28 -18.53
CA ASN A 85 -5.69 1.73 -18.36
C ASN A 85 -5.76 0.94 -17.07
N PHE A 86 -6.88 1.09 -16.35
CA PHE A 86 -7.20 0.31 -15.16
C PHE A 86 -8.37 -0.60 -15.48
N GLU A 87 -8.16 -1.89 -15.40
CA GLU A 87 -9.17 -2.87 -15.77
C GLU A 87 -9.48 -3.82 -14.60
N PRO A 88 -10.75 -4.21 -14.43
CA PRO A 88 -11.10 -5.30 -13.53
C PRO A 88 -10.68 -6.64 -14.16
N LEU A 89 -10.40 -7.65 -13.33
CA LEU A 89 -10.25 -9.01 -13.84
C LEU A 89 -11.60 -9.51 -14.39
N PRO A 90 -11.63 -10.23 -15.52
CA PRO A 90 -12.87 -10.65 -16.18
C PRO A 90 -13.83 -11.48 -15.34
N LEU A 91 -13.36 -12.07 -14.23
CA LEU A 91 -14.14 -12.94 -13.34
C LEU A 91 -14.27 -12.35 -11.91
N ALA A 92 -13.82 -11.12 -11.68
CA ALA A 92 -13.97 -10.50 -10.35
C ALA A 92 -15.44 -10.16 -10.08
N SER A 93 -15.92 -10.47 -8.89
CA SER A 93 -17.30 -10.21 -8.46
C SER A 93 -17.61 -8.71 -8.32
N ASP A 94 -16.59 -7.87 -8.21
CA ASP A 94 -16.71 -6.41 -8.17
C ASP A 94 -15.84 -5.79 -9.28
N ASN A 95 -16.49 -5.36 -10.36
CA ASN A 95 -15.86 -4.78 -11.55
C ASN A 95 -15.54 -3.27 -11.38
N ARG A 96 -15.27 -2.80 -10.16
CA ARG A 96 -15.04 -1.37 -9.88
C ARG A 96 -13.60 -1.11 -9.47
N ALA A 97 -12.94 -0.18 -10.16
CA ALA A 97 -11.74 0.43 -9.65
C ALA A 97 -12.13 1.47 -8.58
N GLN A 98 -11.59 1.34 -7.39
CA GLN A 98 -11.80 2.29 -6.29
C GLN A 98 -10.60 3.22 -6.17
N PHE A 99 -10.85 4.50 -5.91
CA PHE A 99 -9.85 5.54 -5.63
C PHE A 99 -10.21 6.20 -4.31
N ALA A 100 -9.25 6.31 -3.42
CA ALA A 100 -9.43 6.94 -2.12
C ALA A 100 -8.36 8.00 -1.86
N SER A 101 -8.75 9.20 -1.41
CA SER A 101 -7.78 10.19 -0.99
C SER A 101 -7.08 9.74 0.30
N LEU A 102 -5.85 10.19 0.53
CA LEU A 102 -5.11 9.87 1.76
C LEU A 102 -5.79 10.38 3.04
N ASN A 103 -6.67 11.36 2.90
CA ASN A 103 -7.41 11.95 4.02
C ASN A 103 -8.80 11.30 4.20
N PHE A 104 -9.12 10.28 3.39
CA PHE A 104 -10.40 9.58 3.53
C PHE A 104 -10.41 8.74 4.80
N PHE A 105 -11.36 9.02 5.70
CA PHE A 105 -11.57 8.26 6.93
C PHE A 105 -12.61 7.16 6.69
N ASP A 106 -12.25 5.91 6.93
CA ASP A 106 -13.16 4.77 6.93
C ASP A 106 -13.28 4.22 8.36
N GLN A 107 -14.47 4.32 8.93
CA GLN A 107 -14.77 3.83 10.28
C GLN A 107 -14.52 2.33 10.42
N ARG A 108 -14.78 1.53 9.38
CA ARG A 108 -14.57 0.08 9.40
C ARG A 108 -13.10 -0.27 9.54
N ILE A 109 -12.21 0.45 8.83
CA ILE A 109 -10.77 0.29 8.95
C ILE A 109 -10.32 0.65 10.37
N PHE A 110 -10.86 1.75 10.92
CA PHE A 110 -10.55 2.17 12.28
C PHE A 110 -10.95 1.11 13.31
N ASP A 111 -12.18 0.59 13.23
CA ASP A 111 -12.71 -0.42 14.17
C ASP A 111 -11.93 -1.73 14.06
N ASP A 112 -11.57 -2.13 12.84
CA ASP A 112 -10.81 -3.33 12.54
C ASP A 112 -9.38 -3.27 13.12
N LEU A 113 -8.75 -2.10 13.12
CA LEU A 113 -7.40 -1.90 13.63
C LEU A 113 -7.34 -1.67 15.14
N THR A 114 -8.36 -1.04 15.74
CA THR A 114 -8.29 -0.61 17.16
C THR A 114 -8.56 -1.74 18.14
N GLY A 115 -9.45 -2.68 17.86
CA GLY A 115 -9.74 -3.82 18.74
C GLY A 115 -9.63 -3.48 20.24
N ASN A 116 -9.29 -4.47 21.07
CA ASN A 116 -9.14 -4.31 22.53
C ASN A 116 -7.75 -3.81 22.99
N THR A 117 -6.80 -3.60 22.08
CA THR A 117 -5.37 -3.31 22.43
C THR A 117 -4.93 -1.88 22.14
N GLY A 118 -5.88 -1.01 21.76
CA GLY A 118 -5.62 0.38 21.37
C GLY A 118 -5.16 0.49 19.91
N ASN A 119 -5.15 1.73 19.41
CA ASN A 119 -4.87 2.02 18.00
C ASN A 119 -3.38 1.76 17.66
N PRO A 120 -3.06 0.78 16.81
CA PRO A 120 -1.67 0.48 16.42
C PRO A 120 -1.04 1.61 15.60
N LEU A 121 -1.83 2.39 14.84
CA LEU A 121 -1.31 3.50 14.05
C LEU A 121 -0.69 4.59 14.94
N VAL A 122 -1.36 4.91 16.07
CA VAL A 122 -0.82 5.87 17.05
C VAL A 122 0.48 5.37 17.66
N LYS A 123 0.57 4.07 17.98
CA LYS A 123 1.81 3.48 18.50
C LYS A 123 2.94 3.55 17.49
N ILE A 124 2.65 3.28 16.21
CA ILE A 124 3.66 3.37 15.14
C ILE A 124 4.08 4.83 14.93
N LYS A 125 3.14 5.79 14.92
CA LYS A 125 3.48 7.22 14.85
C LYS A 125 4.43 7.63 16.00
N ASN A 126 4.12 7.24 17.22
CA ASN A 126 4.99 7.55 18.37
C ASN A 126 6.37 6.88 18.21
N PHE A 127 6.40 5.64 17.73
CA PHE A 127 7.66 4.95 17.45
C PHE A 127 8.50 5.70 16.40
N THR A 128 7.90 6.22 15.31
CA THR A 128 8.67 6.99 14.31
C THR A 128 9.33 8.22 14.90
N ILE A 129 8.70 8.86 15.89
CA ILE A 129 9.26 10.02 16.59
C ILE A 129 10.46 9.61 17.47
N GLU A 130 10.32 8.53 18.24
CA GLU A 130 11.40 8.00 19.08
C GLU A 130 12.57 7.45 18.27
N TYR A 131 12.28 6.77 17.17
CA TYR A 131 13.28 6.18 16.27
C TYR A 131 14.02 7.24 15.44
N GLY A 132 13.37 8.39 15.21
CA GLY A 132 13.93 9.49 14.42
C GLY A 132 13.83 9.27 12.90
N GLY A 133 12.85 8.49 12.43
CA GLY A 133 12.65 8.21 11.01
C GLY A 133 11.38 7.43 10.71
N THR A 134 10.98 7.42 9.45
CA THR A 134 9.78 6.73 8.96
C THR A 134 10.08 5.37 8.32
N GLU A 135 11.36 5.00 8.19
CA GLU A 135 11.81 3.70 7.70
C GLU A 135 12.71 3.03 8.75
N PHE A 136 12.44 1.77 9.07
CA PHE A 136 13.13 1.04 10.12
C PHE A 136 13.03 -0.47 9.93
N PRO A 137 13.97 -1.26 10.53
CA PRO A 137 13.88 -2.71 10.56
C PRO A 137 12.65 -3.19 11.34
N VAL A 138 12.01 -4.25 10.86
CA VAL A 138 10.84 -4.86 11.53
C VAL A 138 11.14 -5.26 12.97
N THR A 139 12.39 -5.68 13.26
CA THR A 139 12.84 -6.05 14.61
C THR A 139 12.79 -4.89 15.59
N ALA A 140 13.09 -3.66 15.13
CA ALA A 140 13.00 -2.46 15.97
C ALA A 140 11.55 -2.18 16.39
N LEU A 141 10.62 -2.29 15.43
CA LEU A 141 9.18 -2.13 15.70
C LEU A 141 8.65 -3.24 16.61
N ALA A 142 9.04 -4.51 16.40
CA ALA A 142 8.65 -5.64 17.23
C ALA A 142 9.09 -5.43 18.69
N ASN A 143 10.34 -5.00 18.91
CA ASN A 143 10.87 -4.68 20.22
C ASN A 143 10.07 -3.56 20.92
N TYR A 144 9.73 -2.50 20.18
CA TYR A 144 8.90 -1.42 20.71
C TYR A 144 7.51 -1.91 21.14
N PHE A 145 6.91 -2.83 20.38
CA PHE A 145 5.65 -3.47 20.73
C PHE A 145 5.78 -4.53 21.85
N ARG A 146 7.02 -4.87 22.25
CA ARG A 146 7.34 -5.96 23.19
C ARG A 146 6.80 -7.31 22.71
N LYS A 147 6.97 -7.57 21.42
CA LYS A 147 6.50 -8.77 20.71
C LYS A 147 7.61 -9.35 19.84
N THR A 148 7.43 -10.58 19.37
CA THR A 148 8.27 -11.14 18.33
C THR A 148 7.87 -10.62 16.95
N VAL A 149 8.74 -10.75 15.94
CA VAL A 149 8.41 -10.39 14.56
C VAL A 149 7.22 -11.19 14.06
N GLN A 150 7.14 -12.47 14.41
CA GLN A 150 6.02 -13.36 14.03
C GLN A 150 4.69 -12.87 14.61
N ASP A 151 4.69 -12.40 15.87
CA ASP A 151 3.47 -11.91 16.53
C ASP A 151 2.89 -10.64 15.90
N ILE A 152 3.75 -9.82 15.27
CA ILE A 152 3.30 -8.58 14.62
C ILE A 152 3.14 -8.73 13.10
N GLN A 153 3.53 -9.87 12.50
CA GLN A 153 3.53 -10.05 11.06
C GLN A 153 2.13 -9.88 10.44
N PHE A 154 1.11 -10.45 11.07
CA PHE A 154 -0.28 -10.28 10.63
C PHE A 154 -0.70 -8.80 10.63
N LEU A 155 -0.32 -8.05 11.68
CA LEU A 155 -0.58 -6.62 11.75
C LEU A 155 0.14 -5.88 10.62
N LEU A 156 1.40 -6.23 10.32
CA LEU A 156 2.15 -5.60 9.23
C LEU A 156 1.49 -5.83 7.87
N PHE A 157 1.05 -7.05 7.58
CA PHE A 157 0.34 -7.36 6.35
C PHE A 157 -0.95 -6.54 6.23
N LYS A 158 -1.74 -6.48 7.29
CA LYS A 158 -3.00 -5.73 7.34
C LYS A 158 -2.79 -4.23 7.16
N LEU A 159 -1.79 -3.66 7.82
CA LEU A 159 -1.44 -2.24 7.65
C LEU A 159 -0.93 -1.92 6.24
N THR A 160 -0.25 -2.88 5.60
CA THR A 160 0.21 -2.75 4.21
C THR A 160 -0.96 -2.84 3.24
N GLU A 161 -1.90 -3.77 3.46
CA GLU A 161 -3.14 -3.91 2.70
C GLU A 161 -3.98 -2.63 2.71
N TYR A 162 -4.03 -1.95 3.86
CA TYR A 162 -4.70 -0.64 3.98
C TYR A 162 -3.86 0.56 3.51
N GLY A 163 -2.62 0.34 3.10
CA GLY A 163 -1.74 1.39 2.60
C GLY A 163 -1.14 2.31 3.67
N PHE A 164 -1.19 1.93 4.96
CA PHE A 164 -0.61 2.74 6.05
C PHE A 164 0.91 2.59 6.16
N ILE A 165 1.42 1.45 5.79
CA ILE A 165 2.85 1.15 5.74
C ILE A 165 3.19 0.41 4.46
N ASN A 166 4.48 0.38 4.14
CA ASN A 166 5.06 -0.54 3.17
C ASN A 166 5.92 -1.53 3.95
N TYR A 167 5.54 -2.80 3.97
CA TYR A 167 6.35 -3.85 4.56
C TYR A 167 7.08 -4.64 3.47
N ASP A 168 8.40 -4.52 3.46
CA ASP A 168 9.28 -5.31 2.61
C ASP A 168 9.69 -6.56 3.38
N ASP A 169 9.01 -7.69 3.09
CA ASP A 169 9.25 -8.95 3.79
C ASP A 169 10.61 -9.55 3.46
N ASP A 170 11.18 -9.25 2.31
CA ASP A 170 12.47 -9.76 1.89
C ASP A 170 13.62 -9.06 2.62
N ARG A 171 13.53 -7.73 2.73
CA ARG A 171 14.51 -6.90 3.43
C ARG A 171 14.23 -6.74 4.92
N LYS A 172 13.06 -7.22 5.38
CA LYS A 172 12.57 -7.04 6.75
C LYS A 172 12.53 -5.57 7.18
N LEU A 173 12.12 -4.69 6.25
CA LEU A 173 11.99 -3.26 6.44
C LEU A 173 10.51 -2.83 6.44
N VAL A 174 10.21 -1.86 7.28
CA VAL A 174 8.91 -1.18 7.35
C VAL A 174 9.12 0.28 7.02
N SER A 175 8.35 0.83 6.06
CA SER A 175 8.29 2.25 5.77
C SER A 175 6.89 2.77 6.02
N CYS A 176 6.74 3.84 6.79
CA CYS A 176 5.44 4.47 7.04
C CYS A 176 5.02 5.32 5.84
N SER A 177 3.78 5.17 5.40
CA SER A 177 3.21 6.01 4.36
C SER A 177 2.70 7.35 4.91
N GLU A 178 2.55 8.35 4.05
CA GLU A 178 1.94 9.64 4.40
C GLU A 178 0.51 9.46 4.93
N LYS A 179 -0.22 8.48 4.42
CA LYS A 179 -1.58 8.13 4.86
C LYS A 179 -1.68 7.86 6.34
N LEU A 180 -0.68 7.17 6.94
CA LEU A 180 -0.67 6.86 8.37
C LEU A 180 -0.79 8.14 9.21
N PHE A 181 -0.01 9.15 8.88
CA PHE A 181 0.02 10.42 9.63
C PHE A 181 -1.26 11.22 9.42
N ASN A 182 -1.71 11.36 8.17
CA ASN A 182 -2.94 12.08 7.82
C ASN A 182 -4.18 11.45 8.46
N TYR A 183 -4.26 10.10 8.48
CA TYR A 183 -5.38 9.38 9.07
C TYR A 183 -5.51 9.63 10.58
N ILE A 184 -4.39 9.61 11.30
CA ILE A 184 -4.38 9.89 12.75
C ILE A 184 -4.82 11.33 13.04
N GLU A 185 -4.40 12.30 12.23
CA GLU A 185 -4.82 13.69 12.36
C GLU A 185 -6.31 13.84 12.15
N THR A 186 -6.86 13.23 11.08
CA THR A 186 -8.29 13.26 10.79
C THR A 186 -9.13 12.65 11.93
N VAL A 187 -8.70 11.52 12.50
CA VAL A 187 -9.35 10.90 13.66
C VAL A 187 -9.35 11.84 14.87
N SER A 188 -8.25 12.53 15.12
CA SER A 188 -8.13 13.46 16.24
C SER A 188 -9.10 14.64 16.11
N TYR A 189 -9.32 15.15 14.91
CA TYR A 189 -10.29 16.23 14.65
C TYR A 189 -11.74 15.77 14.77
N THR A 190 -12.09 14.56 14.31
CA THR A 190 -13.47 14.04 14.38
C THR A 190 -13.92 13.77 15.81
N HIS A 191 -13.04 13.40 16.71
CA HIS A 191 -13.35 13.25 18.13
C HIS A 191 -13.51 14.58 18.90
N LEU A 192 -12.94 15.68 18.39
CA LEU A 192 -13.05 17.00 19.02
C LEU A 192 -14.32 17.77 18.58
N THR A 193 -14.99 17.35 17.52
CA THR A 193 -16.17 18.02 16.95
C THR A 193 -17.45 17.21 17.10
N LEU A 194 -17.69 16.54 18.24
CA LEU A 194 -19.01 16.06 18.55
C LEU A 194 -19.95 17.27 18.73
N PRO A 195 -21.04 17.42 17.95
CA PRO A 195 -21.95 18.51 18.13
C PRO A 195 -22.60 18.38 19.51
N THR A 196 -22.41 19.37 20.35
CA THR A 196 -23.22 19.58 21.55
C THR A 196 -24.68 19.60 21.09
N ARG A 197 -25.47 18.58 21.48
CA ARG A 197 -26.92 18.60 21.30
C ARG A 197 -27.43 19.84 22.03
N TYR A 198 -27.85 20.84 21.28
CA TYR A 198 -28.76 21.84 21.82
C TYR A 198 -30.07 21.14 22.20
N ARG A 199 -30.43 21.23 23.50
CA ARG A 199 -31.76 20.94 23.97
C ARG A 199 -32.71 22.06 23.56
#